data_9e88fa107710798c768f5d957698b072
#
_entry.id   9e88fa107710798c768f5d957698b072
#
_cell.length_a   1.000
_cell.length_b   1.000
_cell.length_c   1.000
_cell.angle_alpha   90.00
_cell.angle_beta   90.00
_cell.angle_gamma   90.00
#
_symmetry.space_group_name_H-M   'P 1'
#
loop_
_entity.id
_entity.type
_entity.pdbx_description
1 polymer ?
#
loop_
_entity_poly.entity_id
_entity_poly.type
_entity_poly.pdbx_seq_one_letter_code
_entity_poly.pdbx_strand_id
1 'polypeptide(L)'
;MSVIPMFPLGSVLLPGEHLPLHIFEPRYQALVHECLKQDDPSFGVVLIARGHEAGGGDVRHDVATTAHIIGHEAIGSGRYLLECVGGERIRIDAWLPDDPYPLADVRPWHDEDSESMIDDTEFDTTWARVEDLYELIGQLEATENIASPGFPDFLGLPISAAEKIWSLAALIPMGQSDRLDILSAPNVRARKTALDDAIENVTAVVQFRLQP
;
A
#
# COMPACT_ATOMS: atom_id res chain seq x y z
N MET A 1 -4.39 19.07 10.86
CA MET A 1 -2.93 19.14 10.66
C MET A 1 -2.28 18.53 11.88
N SER A 2 -1.46 17.54 11.69
CA SER A 2 -0.73 16.86 12.78
C SER A 2 0.66 16.49 12.30
N VAL A 3 1.65 16.63 13.18
CA VAL A 3 3.01 16.17 12.90
C VAL A 3 3.12 14.72 13.31
N ILE A 4 3.50 13.86 12.35
CA ILE A 4 3.67 12.43 12.61
C ILE A 4 5.04 11.92 12.15
N PRO A 5 5.53 10.83 12.75
CA PRO A 5 6.69 10.09 12.24
C PRO A 5 6.41 9.54 10.85
N MET A 6 7.43 9.56 9.98
CA MET A 6 7.30 9.06 8.61
C MET A 6 8.35 7.97 8.33
N PHE A 7 7.94 6.96 7.57
CA PHE A 7 8.79 5.85 7.14
C PHE A 7 8.82 5.80 5.60
N PRO A 8 9.82 6.36 4.95
CA PRO A 8 9.99 6.28 3.51
C PRO A 8 10.36 4.85 3.09
N LEU A 9 9.64 4.32 2.11
CA LEU A 9 9.86 2.99 1.53
C LEU A 9 9.93 3.04 0.00
N GLY A 10 10.53 2.02 -0.61
CA GLY A 10 10.49 1.78 -2.05
C GLY A 10 9.15 1.18 -2.54
N SER A 11 8.18 1.00 -1.64
CA SER A 11 6.86 0.47 -1.95
C SER A 11 5.73 1.33 -1.38
N VAL A 12 4.61 1.37 -2.10
CA VAL A 12 3.37 1.99 -1.65
C VAL A 12 2.65 1.04 -0.71
N LEU A 13 2.22 1.54 0.43
CA LEU A 13 1.27 0.86 1.32
C LEU A 13 -0.16 1.31 0.98
N LEU A 14 -1.04 0.36 0.68
CA LEU A 14 -2.45 0.66 0.47
C LEU A 14 -3.26 0.51 1.78
N PRO A 15 -4.38 1.25 1.94
CA PRO A 15 -5.30 1.03 3.05
C PRO A 15 -5.76 -0.43 3.17
N GLY A 16 -5.71 -0.99 4.38
CA GLY A 16 -6.05 -2.38 4.68
C GLY A 16 -4.96 -3.41 4.37
N GLU A 17 -3.88 -3.03 3.73
CA GLU A 17 -2.79 -3.94 3.37
C GLU A 17 -1.87 -4.23 4.57
N HIS A 18 -1.42 -5.48 4.69
CA HIS A 18 -0.44 -5.89 5.69
C HIS A 18 0.97 -5.49 5.27
N LEU A 19 1.75 -4.97 6.23
CA LEU A 19 3.13 -4.55 6.03
C LEU A 19 4.02 -5.12 7.15
N PRO A 20 4.70 -6.25 6.91
CA PRO A 20 5.74 -6.72 7.80
C PRO A 20 7.02 -5.89 7.63
N LEU A 21 7.63 -5.45 8.72
CA LEU A 21 8.87 -4.66 8.70
C LEU A 21 9.93 -5.24 9.63
N HIS A 22 11.17 -5.21 9.16
CA HIS A 22 12.35 -5.46 10.00
C HIS A 22 13.09 -4.15 10.26
N ILE A 23 13.02 -3.67 11.50
CA ILE A 23 13.62 -2.40 11.93
C ILE A 23 15.03 -2.65 12.47
N PHE A 24 16.03 -2.13 11.79
CA PHE A 24 17.43 -2.29 12.15
C PHE A 24 18.22 -0.96 12.16
N GLU A 25 17.79 0.06 11.42
CA GLU A 25 18.43 1.37 11.41
C GLU A 25 18.15 2.13 12.71
N PRO A 26 19.18 2.78 13.34
CA PRO A 26 19.01 3.49 14.61
C PRO A 26 17.91 4.57 14.59
N ARG A 27 17.75 5.31 13.49
CA ARG A 27 16.71 6.33 13.35
C ARG A 27 15.30 5.71 13.41
N TYR A 28 15.09 4.58 12.78
CA TYR A 28 13.78 3.89 12.80
C TYR A 28 13.54 3.09 14.08
N GLN A 29 14.61 2.65 14.77
CA GLN A 29 14.48 2.13 16.14
C GLN A 29 13.95 3.22 17.08
N ALA A 30 14.45 4.46 16.96
CA ALA A 30 13.95 5.60 17.72
C ALA A 30 12.50 5.94 17.38
N LEU A 31 12.12 5.90 16.08
CA LEU A 31 10.75 6.10 15.61
C LEU A 31 9.81 5.08 16.27
N VAL A 32 10.11 3.79 16.16
CA VAL A 32 9.28 2.71 16.70
C VAL A 32 9.16 2.82 18.22
N HIS A 33 10.28 3.09 18.90
CA HIS A 33 10.29 3.28 20.36
C HIS A 33 9.35 4.42 20.79
N GLU A 34 9.26 5.49 19.99
CA GLU A 34 8.36 6.62 20.27
C GLU A 34 6.90 6.27 19.96
N CYS A 35 6.64 5.60 18.83
CA CYS A 35 5.29 5.15 18.47
C CYS A 35 4.71 4.20 19.52
N LEU A 36 5.48 3.24 20.02
CA LEU A 36 5.03 2.24 21.01
C LEU A 36 4.67 2.83 22.38
N LYS A 37 4.89 4.12 22.62
CA LYS A 37 4.41 4.80 23.85
C LYS A 37 2.96 5.31 23.72
N GLN A 38 2.41 5.28 22.51
CA GLN A 38 1.05 5.75 22.24
C GLN A 38 0.05 4.60 22.41
N ASP A 39 -1.20 4.95 22.71
CA ASP A 39 -2.28 3.95 22.82
C ASP A 39 -2.60 3.30 21.46
N ASP A 40 -2.45 4.03 20.35
CA ASP A 40 -2.58 3.56 18.98
C ASP A 40 -1.26 3.84 18.23
N PRO A 41 -0.28 2.93 18.33
CA PRO A 41 1.03 3.15 17.75
C PRO A 41 0.99 3.14 16.22
N SER A 42 1.31 4.28 15.61
CA SER A 42 1.25 4.46 14.16
C SER A 42 2.28 5.45 13.63
N PHE A 43 2.54 5.37 12.33
CA PHE A 43 3.41 6.27 11.57
C PHE A 43 2.95 6.36 10.11
N GLY A 44 3.42 7.33 9.35
CA GLY A 44 3.11 7.44 7.92
C GLY A 44 4.10 6.64 7.07
N VAL A 45 3.62 5.89 6.08
CA VAL A 45 4.43 5.22 5.06
C VAL A 45 4.29 5.96 3.74
N VAL A 46 5.43 6.37 3.17
CA VAL A 46 5.49 7.18 1.94
C VAL A 46 6.43 6.56 0.91
N LEU A 47 6.02 6.56 -0.36
CA LEU A 47 6.87 6.10 -1.45
C LEU A 47 8.04 7.08 -1.68
N ILE A 48 9.24 6.54 -1.81
CA ILE A 48 10.43 7.28 -2.25
C ILE A 48 10.33 7.53 -3.76
N ALA A 49 10.31 8.81 -4.14
CA ALA A 49 10.31 9.21 -5.55
C ALA A 49 11.70 9.10 -6.18
N ARG A 50 12.74 9.37 -5.41
CA ARG A 50 14.15 9.26 -5.83
C ARG A 50 15.06 9.12 -4.62
N GLY A 51 16.03 8.22 -4.72
CA GLY A 51 16.99 7.90 -3.65
C GLY A 51 16.88 6.46 -3.21
N HIS A 52 17.26 6.18 -1.98
CA HIS A 52 17.27 4.84 -1.40
C HIS A 52 16.63 4.87 0.00
N GLU A 53 16.10 3.75 0.44
CA GLU A 53 15.49 3.60 1.78
C GLU A 53 16.50 3.84 2.90
N ALA A 54 17.75 3.42 2.69
CA ALA A 54 18.81 3.56 3.68
C ALA A 54 19.62 4.84 3.47
N GLY A 55 20.00 5.54 4.58
CA GLY A 55 20.96 6.64 4.56
C GLY A 55 20.39 8.05 4.51
N GLY A 56 19.10 8.22 4.21
CA GLY A 56 18.45 9.56 4.13
C GLY A 56 18.76 10.34 2.85
N GLY A 57 18.23 11.57 2.74
CA GLY A 57 18.40 12.42 1.56
C GLY A 57 17.55 12.03 0.36
N ASP A 58 16.55 11.19 0.58
CA ASP A 58 15.55 10.76 -0.37
C ASP A 58 14.55 11.88 -0.71
N VAL A 59 14.07 11.89 -1.94
CA VAL A 59 12.91 12.69 -2.37
C VAL A 59 11.68 11.82 -2.24
N ARG A 60 10.67 12.32 -1.57
CA ARG A 60 9.45 11.58 -1.18
C ARG A 60 8.26 12.14 -1.92
N HIS A 61 7.25 11.29 -2.15
CA HIS A 61 5.95 11.76 -2.64
C HIS A 61 5.19 12.55 -1.56
N ASP A 62 4.09 13.19 -1.95
CA ASP A 62 3.23 13.99 -1.06
C ASP A 62 1.96 13.26 -0.62
N VAL A 63 1.80 12.01 -1.05
CA VAL A 63 0.70 11.11 -0.67
C VAL A 63 1.29 9.92 0.08
N ALA A 64 0.66 9.56 1.18
CA ALA A 64 1.09 8.49 2.06
C ALA A 64 -0.10 7.76 2.69
N THR A 65 0.17 6.65 3.37
CA THR A 65 -0.80 5.89 4.16
C THR A 65 -0.30 5.79 5.60
N THR A 66 -1.17 5.97 6.58
CA THR A 66 -0.82 5.62 7.97
C THR A 66 -0.62 4.12 8.10
N ALA A 67 0.35 3.69 8.89
CA ALA A 67 0.58 2.29 9.23
C ALA A 67 0.37 2.12 10.75
N HIS A 68 -0.61 1.31 11.13
CA HIS A 68 -0.86 0.96 12.53
C HIS A 68 -0.06 -0.28 12.90
N ILE A 69 0.71 -0.23 13.98
CA ILE A 69 1.47 -1.36 14.49
C ILE A 69 0.51 -2.28 15.24
N ILE A 70 0.14 -3.41 14.65
CA ILE A 70 -0.77 -4.41 15.24
C ILE A 70 -0.03 -5.51 16.00
N GLY A 71 1.27 -5.65 15.77
CA GLY A 71 2.15 -6.59 16.46
C GLY A 71 3.60 -6.16 16.39
N HIS A 72 4.36 -6.45 17.44
CA HIS A 72 5.80 -6.19 17.45
C HIS A 72 6.57 -7.21 18.30
N GLU A 73 7.80 -7.49 17.89
CA GLU A 73 8.74 -8.32 18.63
C GLU A 73 10.10 -7.62 18.69
N ALA A 74 10.65 -7.47 19.90
CA ALA A 74 12.00 -6.97 20.10
C ALA A 74 13.01 -8.12 19.96
N ILE A 75 13.83 -8.09 18.89
CA ILE A 75 14.81 -9.15 18.57
C ILE A 75 16.25 -8.85 19.03
N GLY A 76 16.38 -7.96 20.00
CA GLY A 76 17.65 -7.56 20.60
C GLY A 76 18.38 -6.44 19.85
N SER A 77 19.31 -5.78 20.54
CA SER A 77 20.09 -4.65 19.99
C SER A 77 19.25 -3.49 19.43
N GLY A 78 18.07 -3.23 20.02
CA GLY A 78 17.13 -2.18 19.58
C GLY A 78 16.37 -2.51 18.29
N ARG A 79 16.54 -3.71 17.71
CA ARG A 79 15.85 -4.14 16.48
C ARG A 79 14.46 -4.69 16.80
N TYR A 80 13.55 -4.48 15.85
CA TYR A 80 12.16 -4.95 15.96
C TYR A 80 11.74 -5.68 14.67
N LEU A 81 10.88 -6.68 14.85
CA LEU A 81 9.97 -7.15 13.81
C LEU A 81 8.61 -6.52 14.09
N LEU A 82 8.00 -5.91 13.07
CA LEU A 82 6.69 -5.29 13.18
C LEU A 82 5.72 -5.96 12.22
N GLU A 83 4.49 -6.11 12.68
CA GLU A 83 3.33 -6.36 11.86
C GLU A 83 2.49 -5.08 11.84
N CYS A 84 2.32 -4.50 10.65
CA CYS A 84 1.55 -3.27 10.47
C CYS A 84 0.39 -3.51 9.51
N VAL A 85 -0.64 -2.65 9.62
CA VAL A 85 -1.77 -2.60 8.67
C VAL A 85 -1.93 -1.16 8.20
N GLY A 86 -2.10 -0.98 6.89
CA GLY A 86 -2.41 0.30 6.28
C GLY A 86 -3.74 0.85 6.78
N GLY A 87 -3.71 2.07 7.29
CA GLY A 87 -4.87 2.83 7.75
C GLY A 87 -5.38 3.81 6.69
N GLU A 88 -5.68 5.03 7.12
CA GLU A 88 -6.18 6.07 6.22
C GLU A 88 -5.08 6.69 5.34
N ARG A 89 -5.52 7.23 4.21
CA ARG A 89 -4.66 8.04 3.34
C ARG A 89 -4.42 9.40 3.97
N ILE A 90 -3.21 9.90 3.81
CA ILE A 90 -2.81 11.23 4.27
C ILE A 90 -2.12 12.00 3.15
N ARG A 91 -2.28 13.31 3.16
CA ARG A 91 -1.47 14.24 2.37
C ARG A 91 -0.43 14.92 3.25
N ILE A 92 0.76 15.06 2.70
CA ILE A 92 1.88 15.74 3.34
C ILE A 92 1.82 17.21 2.93
N ASP A 93 1.61 18.08 3.90
CA ASP A 93 1.59 19.53 3.69
C ASP A 93 3.00 20.13 3.80
N ALA A 94 3.85 19.58 4.68
CA ALA A 94 5.23 19.99 4.81
C ALA A 94 6.11 18.89 5.42
N TRP A 95 7.34 18.77 4.91
CA TRP A 95 8.38 17.99 5.55
C TRP A 95 9.12 18.83 6.59
N LEU A 96 9.37 18.23 7.76
CA LEU A 96 10.21 18.83 8.80
C LEU A 96 11.63 18.26 8.73
N PRO A 97 12.61 18.87 9.40
CA PRO A 97 13.96 18.30 9.52
C PRO A 97 13.93 16.88 10.10
N ASP A 98 14.70 15.98 9.50
CA ASP A 98 14.89 14.61 9.99
C ASP A 98 15.75 14.64 11.27
N ASP A 99 15.13 14.51 12.46
CA ASP A 99 15.85 14.49 13.73
C ASP A 99 15.10 13.65 14.80
N PRO A 100 15.52 12.40 15.05
CA PRO A 100 16.49 11.57 14.32
C PRO A 100 15.90 10.84 13.10
N TYR A 101 14.58 10.90 12.90
CA TYR A 101 13.81 10.26 11.83
C TYR A 101 12.96 11.28 11.09
N PRO A 102 12.45 10.94 9.89
CA PRO A 102 11.59 11.83 9.13
C PRO A 102 10.30 12.18 9.87
N LEU A 103 9.94 13.46 9.82
CA LEU A 103 8.69 13.99 10.35
C LEU A 103 7.98 14.80 9.27
N ALA A 104 6.67 14.76 9.24
CA ALA A 104 5.87 15.57 8.33
C ALA A 104 4.63 16.13 9.02
N ASP A 105 4.23 17.35 8.64
CA ASP A 105 2.90 17.88 8.91
C ASP A 105 1.96 17.32 7.86
N VAL A 106 0.92 16.63 8.33
CA VAL A 106 0.01 15.87 7.48
C VAL A 106 -1.44 16.19 7.80
N ARG A 107 -2.32 15.85 6.84
CA ARG A 107 -3.76 15.87 7.03
C ARG A 107 -4.39 14.60 6.46
N PRO A 108 -5.49 14.08 7.06
CA PRO A 108 -6.28 13.02 6.46
C PRO A 108 -6.73 13.41 5.04
N TRP A 109 -6.72 12.42 4.14
CA TRP A 109 -7.22 12.62 2.78
C TRP A 109 -8.34 11.64 2.46
N HIS A 110 -9.54 12.07 2.79
CA HIS A 110 -10.77 11.37 2.45
C HIS A 110 -11.12 11.51 0.96
N ASP A 111 -12.00 10.65 0.48
CA ASP A 111 -12.52 10.76 -0.89
C ASP A 111 -13.24 12.11 -1.08
N GLU A 112 -12.90 12.83 -2.16
CA GLU A 112 -13.30 14.23 -2.40
C GLU A 112 -14.77 14.36 -2.82
N ASP A 113 -15.39 13.25 -3.28
CA ASP A 113 -16.77 13.23 -3.76
C ASP A 113 -17.48 11.99 -3.23
N SER A 114 -18.36 12.19 -2.24
CA SER A 114 -19.15 11.12 -1.65
C SER A 114 -20.25 10.57 -2.58
N GLU A 115 -20.59 11.27 -3.66
CA GLU A 115 -21.56 10.80 -4.67
C GLU A 115 -20.89 9.92 -5.74
N SER A 116 -19.56 9.91 -5.80
CA SER A 116 -18.74 9.14 -6.73
C SER A 116 -18.65 7.64 -6.33
N MET A 117 -19.77 7.07 -5.95
CA MET A 117 -19.86 5.66 -5.59
C MET A 117 -19.81 4.78 -6.84
N ILE A 118 -19.37 3.54 -6.65
CA ILE A 118 -19.50 2.45 -7.62
C ILE A 118 -20.61 1.53 -7.15
N ASP A 119 -21.38 0.98 -8.08
CA ASP A 119 -22.40 -0.02 -7.77
C ASP A 119 -21.82 -1.45 -7.77
N ASP A 120 -22.64 -2.40 -7.31
CA ASP A 120 -22.21 -3.81 -7.25
C ASP A 120 -21.87 -4.36 -8.64
N THR A 121 -22.55 -3.94 -9.70
CA THR A 121 -22.27 -4.39 -11.08
C THR A 121 -20.91 -3.89 -11.57
N GLU A 122 -20.57 -2.63 -11.26
CA GLU A 122 -19.26 -2.05 -11.58
C GLU A 122 -18.15 -2.78 -10.82
N PHE A 123 -18.41 -3.15 -9.56
CA PHE A 123 -17.48 -3.94 -8.76
C PHE A 123 -17.31 -5.35 -9.32
N ASP A 124 -18.41 -6.06 -9.61
CA ASP A 124 -18.40 -7.42 -10.15
C ASP A 124 -17.66 -7.49 -11.49
N THR A 125 -17.75 -6.43 -12.31
CA THR A 125 -16.99 -6.31 -13.56
C THR A 125 -15.49 -6.27 -13.31
N THR A 126 -15.03 -5.48 -12.33
CA THR A 126 -13.61 -5.41 -11.97
C THR A 126 -13.15 -6.72 -11.35
N TRP A 127 -13.99 -7.34 -10.49
CA TRP A 127 -13.72 -8.63 -9.89
C TRP A 127 -13.47 -9.72 -10.95
N ALA A 128 -14.36 -9.85 -11.94
CA ALA A 128 -14.21 -10.82 -13.02
C ALA A 128 -12.88 -10.64 -13.80
N ARG A 129 -12.47 -9.39 -14.04
CA ARG A 129 -11.16 -9.10 -14.67
C ARG A 129 -9.98 -9.55 -13.81
N VAL A 130 -10.10 -9.44 -12.49
CA VAL A 130 -9.07 -9.96 -11.56
C VAL A 130 -9.03 -11.48 -11.59
N GLU A 131 -10.17 -12.15 -11.61
CA GLU A 131 -10.24 -13.62 -11.77
C GLU A 131 -9.56 -14.07 -13.07
N ASP A 132 -9.89 -13.45 -14.20
CA ASP A 132 -9.27 -13.72 -15.51
C ASP A 132 -7.75 -13.51 -15.47
N LEU A 133 -7.28 -12.43 -14.81
CA LEU A 133 -5.85 -12.18 -14.65
C LEU A 133 -5.15 -13.29 -13.85
N TYR A 134 -5.77 -13.76 -12.76
CA TYR A 134 -5.20 -14.83 -11.95
C TYR A 134 -5.18 -16.18 -12.69
N GLU A 135 -6.15 -16.45 -13.56
CA GLU A 135 -6.11 -17.61 -14.45
C GLU A 135 -4.89 -17.55 -15.39
N LEU A 136 -4.62 -16.37 -15.98
CA LEU A 136 -3.44 -16.17 -16.83
C LEU A 136 -2.12 -16.29 -16.06
N ILE A 137 -2.06 -15.74 -14.83
CA ILE A 137 -0.91 -15.88 -13.94
C ILE A 137 -0.67 -17.36 -13.63
N GLY A 138 -1.71 -18.12 -13.29
CA GLY A 138 -1.61 -19.55 -13.04
C GLY A 138 -1.07 -20.34 -14.25
N GLN A 139 -1.45 -19.98 -15.48
CA GLN A 139 -0.90 -20.55 -16.70
C GLN A 139 0.60 -20.24 -16.86
N LEU A 140 1.01 -19.00 -16.59
CA LEU A 140 2.41 -18.58 -16.65
C LEU A 140 3.25 -19.32 -15.60
N GLU A 141 2.79 -19.39 -14.35
CA GLU A 141 3.46 -20.09 -13.26
C GLU A 141 3.62 -21.60 -13.55
N ALA A 142 2.59 -22.22 -14.12
CA ALA A 142 2.65 -23.61 -14.57
C ALA A 142 3.71 -23.81 -15.68
N THR A 143 3.84 -22.85 -16.59
CA THR A 143 4.86 -22.88 -17.66
C THR A 143 6.27 -22.72 -17.07
N GLU A 144 6.45 -21.89 -16.07
CA GLU A 144 7.71 -21.63 -15.40
C GLU A 144 8.01 -22.62 -14.25
N ASN A 145 7.12 -23.57 -13.99
CA ASN A 145 7.18 -24.56 -12.91
C ASN A 145 7.30 -23.93 -11.51
N ILE A 146 6.55 -22.83 -11.30
CA ILE A 146 6.42 -22.10 -10.04
C ILE A 146 5.14 -22.55 -9.36
N ALA A 147 5.16 -22.69 -8.02
CA ALA A 147 3.97 -23.01 -7.26
C ALA A 147 3.05 -21.78 -7.17
N SER A 148 1.82 -21.90 -7.69
CA SER A 148 0.81 -20.83 -7.60
C SER A 148 0.25 -20.74 -6.18
N PRO A 149 0.22 -19.54 -5.56
CA PRO A 149 -0.50 -19.34 -4.31
C PRO A 149 -2.02 -19.43 -4.48
N GLY A 150 -2.50 -19.44 -5.73
CA GLY A 150 -3.91 -19.40 -6.05
C GLY A 150 -4.56 -18.04 -5.83
N PHE A 151 -5.84 -17.94 -6.15
CA PHE A 151 -6.63 -16.73 -5.91
C PHE A 151 -7.02 -16.66 -4.42
N PRO A 152 -6.76 -15.54 -3.73
CA PRO A 152 -7.11 -15.39 -2.33
C PRO A 152 -8.63 -15.41 -2.13
N ASP A 153 -9.11 -16.08 -1.08
CA ASP A 153 -10.53 -16.14 -0.75
C ASP A 153 -10.96 -14.84 -0.03
N PHE A 154 -11.76 -14.03 -0.72
CA PHE A 154 -12.30 -12.76 -0.21
C PHE A 154 -13.74 -12.87 0.31
N LEU A 155 -14.33 -14.05 0.23
CA LEU A 155 -15.76 -14.24 0.49
C LEU A 155 -16.09 -14.04 1.98
N GLY A 156 -16.83 -12.97 2.28
CA GLY A 156 -17.58 -12.85 3.52
C GLY A 156 -17.29 -11.65 4.40
N LEU A 157 -16.46 -10.68 3.99
CA LEU A 157 -16.27 -9.46 4.78
C LEU A 157 -17.33 -8.41 4.44
N PRO A 158 -18.10 -7.90 5.43
CA PRO A 158 -19.03 -6.79 5.24
C PRO A 158 -18.28 -5.48 5.15
N ILE A 159 -17.65 -5.23 4.00
CA ILE A 159 -16.84 -4.05 3.73
C ILE A 159 -17.52 -3.16 2.68
N SER A 160 -17.30 -1.85 2.75
CA SER A 160 -17.81 -0.89 1.79
C SER A 160 -17.20 -1.11 0.39
N ALA A 161 -17.84 -0.58 -0.66
CA ALA A 161 -17.30 -0.63 -2.02
C ALA A 161 -15.90 -0.01 -2.11
N ALA A 162 -15.64 1.05 -1.35
CA ALA A 162 -14.33 1.69 -1.29
C ALA A 162 -13.26 0.74 -0.71
N GLU A 163 -13.56 0.02 0.37
CA GLU A 163 -12.66 -0.95 0.99
C GLU A 163 -12.42 -2.16 0.08
N LYS A 164 -13.47 -2.62 -0.64
CA LYS A 164 -13.34 -3.69 -1.63
C LYS A 164 -12.33 -3.33 -2.73
N ILE A 165 -12.34 -2.09 -3.24
CA ILE A 165 -11.39 -1.64 -4.27
C ILE A 165 -9.95 -1.62 -3.72
N TRP A 166 -9.71 -1.19 -2.48
CA TRP A 166 -8.40 -1.28 -1.85
C TRP A 166 -7.92 -2.73 -1.73
N SER A 167 -8.80 -3.60 -1.30
CA SER A 167 -8.51 -5.03 -1.17
C SER A 167 -8.15 -5.67 -2.50
N LEU A 168 -8.89 -5.36 -3.59
CA LEU A 168 -8.54 -5.83 -4.93
C LEU A 168 -7.19 -5.28 -5.39
N ALA A 169 -6.93 -3.99 -5.18
CA ALA A 169 -5.67 -3.38 -5.56
C ALA A 169 -4.45 -4.02 -4.87
N ALA A 170 -4.60 -4.45 -3.61
CA ALA A 170 -3.55 -5.13 -2.87
C ALA A 170 -3.19 -6.51 -3.46
N LEU A 171 -4.12 -7.15 -4.21
CA LEU A 171 -3.90 -8.46 -4.84
C LEU A 171 -3.13 -8.39 -6.16
N ILE A 172 -3.25 -7.29 -6.89
CA ILE A 172 -2.69 -7.21 -8.24
C ILE A 172 -1.16 -7.05 -8.16
N PRO A 173 -0.38 -7.90 -8.84
CA PRO A 173 1.09 -7.80 -8.86
C PRO A 173 1.57 -6.68 -9.79
N MET A 174 1.14 -5.45 -9.51
CA MET A 174 1.41 -4.24 -10.29
C MET A 174 2.68 -3.52 -9.81
N GLY A 175 3.20 -2.62 -10.65
CA GLY A 175 4.32 -1.75 -10.30
C GLY A 175 3.97 -0.66 -9.28
N GLN A 176 5.01 -0.04 -8.69
CA GLN A 176 4.80 1.00 -7.67
C GLN A 176 4.17 2.28 -8.24
N SER A 177 4.35 2.54 -9.55
CA SER A 177 3.66 3.65 -10.24
C SER A 177 2.15 3.46 -10.25
N ASP A 178 1.68 2.27 -10.66
CA ASP A 178 0.24 1.96 -10.69
C ASP A 178 -0.36 1.99 -9.28
N ARG A 179 0.37 1.46 -8.28
CA ARG A 179 -0.04 1.54 -6.87
C ARG A 179 -0.16 2.98 -6.38
N LEU A 180 0.78 3.85 -6.78
CA LEU A 180 0.74 5.26 -6.43
C LEU A 180 -0.43 5.99 -7.11
N ASP A 181 -0.73 5.68 -8.37
CA ASP A 181 -1.87 6.25 -9.09
C ASP A 181 -3.19 5.87 -8.41
N ILE A 182 -3.34 4.61 -7.99
CA ILE A 182 -4.48 4.13 -7.21
C ILE A 182 -4.57 4.85 -5.85
N LEU A 183 -3.45 4.98 -5.12
CA LEU A 183 -3.41 5.68 -3.83
C LEU A 183 -3.74 7.17 -3.99
N SER A 184 -3.31 7.78 -5.10
CA SER A 184 -3.48 9.21 -5.40
C SER A 184 -4.83 9.55 -6.03
N ALA A 185 -5.68 8.56 -6.30
CA ALA A 185 -6.99 8.78 -6.88
C ALA A 185 -7.90 9.60 -5.93
N PRO A 186 -8.56 10.67 -6.41
CA PRO A 186 -9.30 11.58 -5.54
C PRO A 186 -10.58 10.97 -4.93
N ASN A 187 -11.15 9.96 -5.56
CA ASN A 187 -12.39 9.30 -5.10
C ASN A 187 -12.47 7.84 -5.54
N VAL A 188 -13.51 7.12 -5.09
CA VAL A 188 -13.69 5.68 -5.35
C VAL A 188 -13.75 5.38 -6.85
N ARG A 189 -14.45 6.19 -7.65
CA ARG A 189 -14.58 5.98 -9.10
C ARG A 189 -13.25 6.15 -9.83
N ALA A 190 -12.50 7.21 -9.52
CA ALA A 190 -11.17 7.42 -10.09
C ALA A 190 -10.20 6.30 -9.67
N ARG A 191 -10.31 5.82 -8.44
CA ARG A 191 -9.53 4.69 -7.92
C ARG A 191 -9.83 3.40 -8.68
N LYS A 192 -11.13 3.12 -8.91
CA LYS A 192 -11.54 1.98 -9.75
C LYS A 192 -10.96 2.08 -11.16
N THR A 193 -11.00 3.26 -11.77
CA THR A 193 -10.41 3.48 -13.11
C THR A 193 -8.91 3.18 -13.10
N ALA A 194 -8.16 3.72 -12.14
CA ALA A 194 -6.73 3.44 -12.01
C ALA A 194 -6.43 1.95 -11.76
N LEU A 195 -7.29 1.26 -11.01
CA LEU A 195 -7.18 -0.19 -10.81
C LEU A 195 -7.45 -0.96 -12.11
N ASP A 196 -8.48 -0.58 -12.86
CA ASP A 196 -8.81 -1.20 -14.15
C ASP A 196 -7.66 -1.05 -15.16
N ASP A 197 -7.03 0.11 -15.21
CA ASP A 197 -5.84 0.38 -16.06
C ASP A 197 -4.65 -0.48 -15.61
N ALA A 198 -4.41 -0.61 -14.30
CA ALA A 198 -3.37 -1.47 -13.75
C ALA A 198 -3.59 -2.95 -14.08
N ILE A 199 -4.82 -3.44 -13.98
CA ILE A 199 -5.19 -4.82 -14.37
C ILE A 199 -4.89 -5.04 -15.85
N GLU A 200 -5.24 -4.08 -16.72
CA GLU A 200 -4.97 -4.17 -18.15
C GLU A 200 -3.45 -4.23 -18.43
N ASN A 201 -2.67 -3.36 -17.78
CA ASN A 201 -1.21 -3.35 -17.92
C ASN A 201 -0.59 -4.69 -17.50
N VAL A 202 -0.96 -5.22 -16.33
CA VAL A 202 -0.43 -6.51 -15.85
C VAL A 202 -0.89 -7.65 -16.75
N THR A 203 -2.14 -7.65 -17.20
CA THR A 203 -2.68 -8.66 -18.13
C THR A 203 -1.87 -8.69 -19.44
N ALA A 204 -1.58 -7.50 -20.00
CA ALA A 204 -0.78 -7.41 -21.23
C ALA A 204 0.65 -7.97 -21.04
N VAL A 205 1.28 -7.69 -19.90
CA VAL A 205 2.61 -8.24 -19.56
C VAL A 205 2.57 -9.76 -19.42
N VAL A 206 1.58 -10.32 -18.73
CA VAL A 206 1.44 -11.77 -18.54
C VAL A 206 1.17 -12.46 -19.88
N GLN A 207 0.27 -11.90 -20.70
CA GLN A 207 -0.01 -12.44 -22.04
C GLN A 207 1.21 -12.41 -22.94
N PHE A 208 2.00 -11.34 -22.89
CA PHE A 208 3.25 -11.25 -23.66
C PHE A 208 4.25 -12.36 -23.25
N ARG A 209 4.38 -12.66 -21.95
CA ARG A 209 5.26 -13.72 -21.44
C ARG A 209 4.77 -15.13 -21.77
N LEU A 210 3.47 -15.31 -21.97
CA LEU A 210 2.89 -16.60 -22.40
C LEU A 210 3.06 -16.87 -23.89
N GLN A 211 3.47 -15.87 -24.69
CA GLN A 211 3.75 -16.09 -26.13
C GLN A 211 5.01 -16.96 -26.29
N PRO A 212 4.97 -17.92 -27.23
CA PRO A 212 6.09 -18.82 -27.48
C PRO A 212 7.32 -18.15 -28.09
#